data_99dc00a8c2bc87ed0c8a0d2aadb5f870
#
_entry.id   99dc00a8c2bc87ed0c8a0d2aadb5f870
#
_cell.length_a   1.000
_cell.length_b   1.000
_cell.length_c   1.000
_cell.angle_alpha   90.00
_cell.angle_beta   90.00
_cell.angle_gamma   90.00
#
_symmetry.space_group_name_H-M   'P 1'
#
loop_
_entity.id
_entity.type
_entity.pdbx_description
1 polymer ?
#
loop_
_entity_poly.entity_id
_entity_poly.type
_entity_poly.pdbx_seq_one_letter_code
_entity_poly.pdbx_strand_id
1 'polypeptide(L)'
;MKAMILAAGKGTRVRPITYTTPKPMIPILQKPVMEFLVELLRKHGFDQIMVNVSHLADEIENYFRDGQRFGVQLSYSFEGSIQDGKLLGKALGSAGGMKKIQDFYPFFDDTFVVLCGDALIDLDLTAAVQQHKEKGALATIVMKSVPRDAVSSYGVVVTDEKGRVKAFQEKPSVDEALSTSINTGIYIFEPEIFQHIPSGCEFDLGGDLFPKLVEMGAPFYGITMDFEWVDIGKVPDYWQAVRGVLSG
;
A
#
# COMPACT_ATOMS: atom_id res chain seq x y z
N MET A 1 0.07 3.69 -17.22
CA MET A 1 0.66 2.60 -16.40
C MET A 1 -0.37 2.13 -15.37
N LYS A 2 -0.19 0.94 -14.77
CA LYS A 2 -1.15 0.33 -13.83
C LYS A 2 -0.69 0.47 -12.39
N ALA A 3 -1.66 0.68 -11.49
CA ALA A 3 -1.40 0.75 -10.06
C ALA A 3 -2.51 0.05 -9.27
N MET A 4 -2.23 -0.20 -7.99
CA MET A 4 -3.21 -0.65 -7.01
C MET A 4 -3.16 0.22 -5.77
N ILE A 5 -4.34 0.50 -5.20
CA ILE A 5 -4.47 1.09 -3.88
C ILE A 5 -5.09 0.06 -2.94
N LEU A 6 -4.40 -0.25 -1.85
CA LEU A 6 -4.86 -1.17 -0.81
C LEU A 6 -5.82 -0.44 0.15
N ALA A 7 -7.11 -0.76 0.06
CA ALA A 7 -8.17 -0.06 0.78
C ALA A 7 -9.15 -1.00 1.55
N ALA A 8 -8.86 -2.31 1.62
CA ALA A 8 -9.75 -3.30 2.26
C ALA A 8 -9.65 -3.35 3.79
N GLY A 9 -8.75 -2.60 4.41
CA GLY A 9 -8.48 -2.64 5.86
C GLY A 9 -9.61 -2.03 6.71
N LYS A 10 -9.88 -2.63 7.88
CA LYS A 10 -10.91 -2.16 8.83
C LYS A 10 -10.54 -0.88 9.61
N GLY A 11 -9.28 -0.45 9.60
CA GLY A 11 -8.82 0.75 10.27
C GLY A 11 -9.06 0.79 11.80
N THR A 12 -8.99 -0.34 12.49
CA THR A 12 -9.39 -0.48 13.90
C THR A 12 -8.66 0.45 14.86
N ARG A 13 -7.42 0.83 14.54
CA ARG A 13 -6.59 1.74 15.38
C ARG A 13 -7.04 3.20 15.36
N VAL A 14 -7.88 3.57 14.38
CA VAL A 14 -8.39 4.95 14.21
C VAL A 14 -9.87 5.06 14.64
N ARG A 15 -10.40 4.04 15.32
CA ARG A 15 -11.75 4.11 15.92
C ARG A 15 -11.83 5.24 16.95
N PRO A 16 -12.98 5.94 17.06
CA PRO A 16 -14.29 5.59 16.50
C PRO A 16 -14.53 6.05 15.05
N ILE A 17 -13.65 6.83 14.44
CA ILE A 17 -13.85 7.41 13.10
C ILE A 17 -14.18 6.30 12.07
N THR A 18 -13.45 5.20 12.14
CA THR A 18 -13.59 4.09 11.18
C THR A 18 -14.78 3.16 11.41
N TYR A 19 -15.69 3.50 12.31
CA TYR A 19 -17.01 2.85 12.34
C TYR A 19 -17.91 3.29 11.19
N THR A 20 -17.77 4.53 10.74
CA THR A 20 -18.62 5.14 9.71
C THR A 20 -17.87 5.62 8.48
N THR A 21 -16.55 5.77 8.54
CA THR A 21 -15.72 6.28 7.45
C THR A 21 -14.54 5.33 7.23
N PRO A 22 -14.40 4.67 6.07
CA PRO A 22 -13.26 3.80 5.85
C PRO A 22 -11.95 4.62 5.88
N LYS A 23 -10.86 4.03 6.37
CA LYS A 23 -9.59 4.74 6.61
C LYS A 23 -9.10 5.55 5.40
N PRO A 24 -9.17 5.05 4.14
CA PRO A 24 -8.81 5.83 2.95
C PRO A 24 -9.70 7.06 2.68
N MET A 25 -10.88 7.09 3.29
CA MET A 25 -11.85 8.18 3.15
C MET A 25 -11.79 9.21 4.28
N ILE A 26 -10.91 9.04 5.26
CA ILE A 26 -10.70 10.06 6.31
C ILE A 26 -10.28 11.36 5.62
N PRO A 27 -11.03 12.48 5.84
CA PRO A 27 -10.74 13.72 5.14
C PRO A 27 -9.53 14.44 5.76
N ILE A 28 -8.58 14.83 4.94
CA ILE A 28 -7.57 15.83 5.29
C ILE A 28 -8.06 17.16 4.72
N LEU A 29 -8.43 18.07 5.60
CA LEU A 29 -9.22 19.25 5.26
C LEU A 29 -10.56 18.83 4.63
N GLN A 30 -10.73 19.01 3.32
CA GLN A 30 -11.97 18.69 2.59
C GLN A 30 -11.80 17.53 1.59
N LYS A 31 -10.65 16.86 1.57
CA LYS A 31 -10.30 15.86 0.57
C LYS A 31 -9.95 14.53 1.24
N PRO A 32 -10.52 13.37 0.83
CA PRO A 32 -10.13 12.06 1.33
C PRO A 32 -8.65 11.78 1.10
N VAL A 33 -8.00 11.07 2.05
CA VAL A 33 -6.59 10.66 1.91
C VAL A 33 -6.34 9.95 0.59
N MET A 34 -7.20 9.03 0.19
CA MET A 34 -7.03 8.28 -1.06
C MET A 34 -7.07 9.17 -2.31
N GLU A 35 -7.73 10.35 -2.26
CA GLU A 35 -7.75 11.27 -3.40
C GLU A 35 -6.35 11.84 -3.68
N PHE A 36 -5.57 12.14 -2.64
CA PHE A 36 -4.17 12.57 -2.81
C PHE A 36 -3.33 11.49 -3.51
N LEU A 37 -3.59 10.20 -3.19
CA LEU A 37 -2.91 9.08 -3.84
C LEU A 37 -3.33 8.92 -5.31
N VAL A 38 -4.60 9.09 -5.61
CA VAL A 38 -5.13 9.06 -7.00
C VAL A 38 -4.50 10.19 -7.83
N GLU A 39 -4.42 11.40 -7.28
CA GLU A 39 -3.77 12.54 -7.93
C GLU A 39 -2.26 12.30 -8.14
N LEU A 40 -1.58 11.74 -7.14
CA LEU A 40 -0.17 11.39 -7.24
C LEU A 40 0.05 10.35 -8.36
N LEU A 41 -0.74 9.28 -8.38
CA LEU A 41 -0.67 8.24 -9.40
C LEU A 41 -0.90 8.84 -10.80
N ARG A 42 -1.95 9.66 -10.96
CA ARG A 42 -2.21 10.36 -12.23
C ARG A 42 -1.04 11.25 -12.66
N LYS A 43 -0.48 12.03 -11.74
CA LYS A 43 0.67 12.92 -12.01
C LYS A 43 1.85 12.17 -12.61
N HIS A 44 2.06 10.92 -12.20
CA HIS A 44 3.13 10.04 -12.67
C HIS A 44 2.70 9.06 -13.77
N GLY A 45 1.53 9.28 -14.40
CA GLY A 45 1.07 8.51 -15.57
C GLY A 45 0.51 7.13 -15.22
N PHE A 46 0.12 6.88 -13.97
CA PHE A 46 -0.65 5.71 -13.57
C PHE A 46 -2.15 6.05 -13.70
N ASP A 47 -2.72 5.71 -14.82
CA ASP A 47 -4.08 6.07 -15.23
C ASP A 47 -5.09 4.92 -15.11
N GLN A 48 -4.62 3.69 -14.91
CA GLN A 48 -5.44 2.51 -14.64
C GLN A 48 -5.16 2.02 -13.22
N ILE A 49 -6.13 2.19 -12.34
CA ILE A 49 -5.96 1.96 -10.91
C ILE A 49 -6.97 0.92 -10.44
N MET A 50 -6.49 -0.16 -9.83
CA MET A 50 -7.31 -1.14 -9.13
C MET A 50 -7.35 -0.82 -7.64
N VAL A 51 -8.54 -0.86 -7.03
CA VAL A 51 -8.72 -0.64 -5.60
C VAL A 51 -9.36 -1.88 -4.98
N ASN A 52 -8.70 -2.53 -4.01
CA ASN A 52 -9.38 -3.56 -3.24
C ASN A 52 -10.18 -2.92 -2.11
N VAL A 53 -11.42 -3.36 -1.94
CA VAL A 53 -12.36 -2.82 -0.97
C VAL A 53 -13.00 -3.94 -0.16
N SER A 54 -13.38 -3.67 1.07
CA SER A 54 -14.08 -4.64 1.94
C SER A 54 -14.99 -3.92 2.95
N HIS A 55 -14.42 -3.31 3.98
CA HIS A 55 -15.15 -2.56 4.99
C HIS A 55 -15.63 -1.21 4.45
N LEU A 56 -16.95 -0.96 4.50
CA LEU A 56 -17.57 0.27 3.99
C LEU A 56 -17.21 0.56 2.51
N ALA A 57 -17.21 -0.48 1.68
CA ALA A 57 -16.83 -0.40 0.27
C ALA A 57 -17.61 0.68 -0.49
N ASP A 58 -18.92 0.78 -0.24
CA ASP A 58 -19.83 1.73 -0.88
C ASP A 58 -19.39 3.19 -0.72
N GLU A 59 -18.78 3.56 0.42
CA GLU A 59 -18.29 4.91 0.67
C GLU A 59 -17.15 5.29 -0.30
N ILE A 60 -16.26 4.33 -0.59
CA ILE A 60 -15.15 4.52 -1.54
C ILE A 60 -15.70 4.56 -2.97
N GLU A 61 -16.51 3.56 -3.33
CA GLU A 61 -17.05 3.41 -4.68
C GLU A 61 -17.97 4.58 -5.06
N ASN A 62 -18.83 5.04 -4.16
CA ASN A 62 -19.72 6.18 -4.41
C ASN A 62 -18.95 7.50 -4.58
N TYR A 63 -17.85 7.68 -3.87
CA TYR A 63 -17.04 8.89 -3.99
C TYR A 63 -16.21 8.91 -5.27
N PHE A 64 -15.45 7.86 -5.54
CA PHE A 64 -14.51 7.84 -6.66
C PHE A 64 -15.14 7.41 -7.98
N ARG A 65 -16.21 6.60 -7.94
CA ARG A 65 -16.89 6.03 -9.11
C ARG A 65 -15.89 5.36 -10.06
N ASP A 66 -15.97 5.64 -11.34
CA ASP A 66 -15.07 5.14 -12.37
C ASP A 66 -13.75 5.92 -12.52
N GLY A 67 -13.54 6.94 -11.70
CA GLY A 67 -12.32 7.76 -11.68
C GLY A 67 -12.26 8.86 -12.73
N GLN A 68 -13.20 8.96 -13.69
CA GLN A 68 -13.13 9.92 -14.80
C GLN A 68 -12.96 11.37 -14.32
N ARG A 69 -13.65 11.76 -13.24
CA ARG A 69 -13.53 13.13 -12.69
C ARG A 69 -12.12 13.45 -12.16
N PHE A 70 -11.30 12.43 -11.89
CA PHE A 70 -9.91 12.57 -11.46
C PHE A 70 -8.92 12.36 -12.61
N GLY A 71 -9.42 12.06 -13.83
CA GLY A 71 -8.61 11.81 -15.01
C GLY A 71 -7.90 10.47 -15.00
N VAL A 72 -8.47 9.46 -14.34
CA VAL A 72 -8.02 8.07 -14.28
C VAL A 72 -9.16 7.12 -14.53
N GLN A 73 -8.86 5.83 -14.68
CA GLN A 73 -9.80 4.72 -14.71
C GLN A 73 -9.66 3.94 -13.42
N LEU A 74 -10.71 3.95 -12.59
CA LEU A 74 -10.75 3.19 -11.34
C LEU A 74 -11.62 1.94 -11.52
N SER A 75 -11.13 0.83 -11.04
CA SER A 75 -11.87 -0.43 -10.91
C SER A 75 -11.72 -0.98 -9.49
N TYR A 76 -12.73 -1.73 -9.03
CA TYR A 76 -12.81 -2.20 -7.66
C TYR A 76 -12.82 -3.71 -7.57
N SER A 77 -12.13 -4.25 -6.59
CA SER A 77 -12.18 -5.67 -6.22
C SER A 77 -12.69 -5.81 -4.79
N PHE A 78 -13.94 -6.25 -4.63
CA PHE A 78 -14.52 -6.48 -3.31
C PHE A 78 -13.95 -7.74 -2.67
N GLU A 79 -13.42 -7.64 -1.46
CA GLU A 79 -12.94 -8.76 -0.65
C GLU A 79 -14.01 -9.19 0.35
N GLY A 80 -14.62 -10.33 0.11
CA GLY A 80 -15.69 -10.87 0.93
C GLY A 80 -16.53 -11.91 0.20
N SER A 81 -17.70 -12.20 0.76
CA SER A 81 -18.69 -13.12 0.22
C SER A 81 -20.06 -12.47 0.17
N ILE A 82 -20.96 -13.02 -0.63
CA ILE A 82 -22.39 -12.67 -0.62
C ILE A 82 -23.10 -13.74 0.17
N GLN A 83 -23.79 -13.35 1.26
CA GLN A 83 -24.64 -14.23 2.07
C GLN A 83 -26.01 -13.57 2.21
N ASP A 84 -27.06 -14.29 1.86
CA ASP A 84 -28.45 -13.81 1.92
C ASP A 84 -28.66 -12.45 1.23
N GLY A 85 -27.98 -12.24 0.09
CA GLY A 85 -28.02 -11.00 -0.68
C GLY A 85 -27.24 -9.81 -0.06
N LYS A 86 -26.50 -10.04 1.04
CA LYS A 86 -25.67 -9.02 1.67
C LYS A 86 -24.19 -9.26 1.42
N LEU A 87 -23.46 -8.21 1.18
CA LEU A 87 -22.01 -8.22 1.09
C LEU A 87 -21.41 -8.33 2.51
N LEU A 88 -20.70 -9.41 2.77
CA LEU A 88 -19.94 -9.62 4.00
C LEU A 88 -18.44 -9.49 3.70
N GLY A 89 -17.85 -8.39 4.14
CA GLY A 89 -16.43 -8.12 3.92
C GLY A 89 -15.54 -9.10 4.71
N LYS A 90 -14.60 -9.72 4.00
CA LYS A 90 -13.54 -10.54 4.57
C LYS A 90 -12.26 -10.22 3.83
N ALA A 91 -11.36 -9.48 4.46
CA ALA A 91 -10.06 -9.15 3.89
C ALA A 91 -9.26 -10.43 3.60
N LEU A 92 -8.55 -10.43 2.48
CA LEU A 92 -7.70 -11.53 2.02
C LEU A 92 -6.21 -11.26 2.31
N GLY A 93 -5.89 -10.24 3.10
CA GLY A 93 -4.53 -9.74 3.23
C GLY A 93 -4.11 -8.93 2.00
N SER A 94 -3.04 -8.18 2.14
CA SER A 94 -2.59 -7.25 1.09
C SER A 94 -2.20 -7.98 -0.21
N ALA A 95 -1.42 -9.06 -0.11
CA ALA A 95 -1.02 -9.85 -1.28
C ALA A 95 -2.14 -10.76 -1.81
N GLY A 96 -2.98 -11.32 -0.93
CA GLY A 96 -4.13 -12.14 -1.32
C GLY A 96 -5.15 -11.34 -2.13
N GLY A 97 -5.39 -10.08 -1.76
CA GLY A 97 -6.23 -9.15 -2.53
C GLY A 97 -5.68 -8.87 -3.93
N MET A 98 -4.35 -8.66 -4.05
CA MET A 98 -3.66 -8.53 -5.34
C MET A 98 -3.83 -9.80 -6.19
N LYS A 99 -3.60 -10.97 -5.59
CA LYS A 99 -3.71 -12.28 -6.27
C LYS A 99 -5.13 -12.54 -6.77
N LYS A 100 -6.16 -12.21 -5.97
CA LYS A 100 -7.56 -12.34 -6.37
C LYS A 100 -7.87 -11.58 -7.66
N ILE A 101 -7.36 -10.36 -7.79
CA ILE A 101 -7.53 -9.53 -8.99
C ILE A 101 -6.88 -10.23 -10.18
N GLN A 102 -5.63 -10.64 -10.04
CA GLN A 102 -4.85 -11.26 -11.11
C GLN A 102 -5.41 -12.60 -11.55
N ASP A 103 -5.97 -13.39 -10.63
CA ASP A 103 -6.61 -14.68 -10.96
C ASP A 103 -7.94 -14.51 -11.71
N PHE A 104 -8.67 -13.43 -11.42
CA PHE A 104 -9.92 -13.14 -12.13
C PHE A 104 -9.68 -12.60 -13.54
N TYR A 105 -8.72 -11.68 -13.67
CA TYR A 105 -8.30 -11.09 -14.94
C TYR A 105 -6.83 -10.64 -14.81
N PRO A 106 -5.96 -10.96 -15.77
CA PRO A 106 -4.54 -10.58 -15.73
C PRO A 106 -4.37 -9.06 -15.90
N PHE A 107 -4.82 -8.31 -14.88
CA PHE A 107 -4.80 -6.85 -14.89
C PHE A 107 -3.36 -6.32 -14.87
N PHE A 108 -2.50 -6.91 -14.02
CA PHE A 108 -1.11 -6.49 -13.89
C PHE A 108 -0.24 -7.24 -14.90
N ASP A 109 0.01 -6.64 -16.05
CA ASP A 109 0.71 -7.22 -17.22
C ASP A 109 2.09 -6.58 -17.51
N ASP A 110 2.50 -5.60 -16.72
CA ASP A 110 3.80 -4.89 -16.77
C ASP A 110 4.12 -4.43 -15.33
N THR A 111 5.29 -3.84 -15.12
CA THR A 111 5.68 -3.21 -13.85
C THR A 111 4.54 -2.34 -13.30
N PHE A 112 4.17 -2.55 -12.04
CA PHE A 112 3.07 -1.82 -11.41
C PHE A 112 3.43 -1.34 -10.00
N VAL A 113 2.71 -0.29 -9.56
CA VAL A 113 2.86 0.29 -8.22
C VAL A 113 1.70 -0.12 -7.32
N VAL A 114 1.99 -0.41 -6.07
CA VAL A 114 1.00 -0.67 -5.02
C VAL A 114 1.20 0.33 -3.88
N LEU A 115 0.14 1.04 -3.51
CA LEU A 115 0.14 2.02 -2.42
C LEU A 115 -0.84 1.59 -1.33
N CYS A 116 -0.43 1.70 -0.06
CA CYS A 116 -1.38 1.65 1.05
C CYS A 116 -2.28 2.90 1.01
N GLY A 117 -3.60 2.70 1.07
CA GLY A 117 -4.61 3.74 0.83
C GLY A 117 -4.80 4.77 1.97
N ASP A 118 -3.90 4.81 2.93
CA ASP A 118 -4.05 5.49 4.21
C ASP A 118 -2.89 6.41 4.58
N ALA A 119 -2.03 6.76 3.61
CA ALA A 119 -0.91 7.67 3.81
C ALA A 119 -0.95 8.86 2.85
N LEU A 120 -0.45 10.01 3.29
CA LEU A 120 -0.09 11.13 2.42
C LEU A 120 1.34 10.95 1.93
N ILE A 121 1.54 11.09 0.62
CA ILE A 121 2.80 10.79 -0.05
C ILE A 121 3.03 11.83 -1.14
N ASP A 122 4.26 12.37 -1.25
CA ASP A 122 4.67 13.23 -2.37
C ASP A 122 5.84 12.67 -3.19
N LEU A 123 6.03 11.35 -3.11
CA LEU A 123 7.12 10.63 -3.77
C LEU A 123 7.12 10.80 -5.30
N ASP A 124 8.30 10.98 -5.89
CA ASP A 124 8.50 10.81 -7.33
C ASP A 124 8.42 9.32 -7.71
N LEU A 125 7.21 8.87 -8.04
CA LEU A 125 6.94 7.48 -8.44
C LEU A 125 7.66 7.11 -9.74
N THR A 126 7.90 8.07 -10.65
CA THR A 126 8.63 7.83 -11.88
C THR A 126 10.08 7.46 -11.59
N ALA A 127 10.74 8.23 -10.72
CA ALA A 127 12.11 7.94 -10.28
C ALA A 127 12.19 6.62 -9.49
N ALA A 128 11.17 6.30 -8.67
CA ALA A 128 11.11 5.04 -7.93
C ALA A 128 11.02 3.82 -8.87
N VAL A 129 10.16 3.87 -9.89
CA VAL A 129 10.03 2.82 -10.91
C VAL A 129 11.33 2.69 -11.73
N GLN A 130 11.99 3.81 -12.04
CA GLN A 130 13.27 3.77 -12.73
C GLN A 130 14.33 3.02 -11.93
N GLN A 131 14.46 3.32 -10.63
CA GLN A 131 15.40 2.61 -9.74
C GLN A 131 15.08 1.10 -9.61
N HIS A 132 13.78 0.76 -9.57
CA HIS A 132 13.32 -0.64 -9.56
C HIS A 132 13.84 -1.39 -10.81
N LYS A 133 13.62 -0.81 -12.00
CA LYS A 133 14.05 -1.38 -13.28
C LYS A 133 15.57 -1.48 -13.40
N GLU A 134 16.31 -0.46 -12.98
CA GLU A 134 17.78 -0.46 -12.99
C GLU A 134 18.38 -1.57 -12.11
N LYS A 135 17.71 -1.94 -11.03
CA LYS A 135 18.11 -3.05 -10.16
C LYS A 135 17.72 -4.44 -10.71
N GLY A 136 16.91 -4.50 -11.76
CA GLY A 136 16.30 -5.75 -12.23
C GLY A 136 15.50 -6.44 -11.13
N ALA A 137 14.78 -5.65 -10.34
CA ALA A 137 14.06 -6.13 -9.17
C ALA A 137 12.77 -6.87 -9.57
N LEU A 138 12.43 -7.94 -8.85
CA LEU A 138 11.11 -8.57 -8.85
C LEU A 138 10.14 -7.78 -7.95
N ALA A 139 10.67 -7.27 -6.84
CA ALA A 139 9.94 -6.48 -5.87
C ALA A 139 10.82 -5.37 -5.30
N THR A 140 10.23 -4.21 -5.05
CA THR A 140 10.89 -3.09 -4.38
C THR A 140 9.98 -2.51 -3.29
N ILE A 141 10.55 -2.27 -2.10
CA ILE A 141 9.92 -1.48 -1.04
C ILE A 141 10.56 -0.09 -1.03
N VAL A 142 9.76 0.96 -1.06
CA VAL A 142 10.23 2.30 -0.73
C VAL A 142 10.32 2.42 0.79
N MET A 143 11.47 2.85 1.28
CA MET A 143 11.79 2.91 2.71
C MET A 143 11.99 4.34 3.16
N LYS A 144 11.74 4.58 4.46
CA LYS A 144 12.09 5.81 5.16
C LYS A 144 12.76 5.46 6.49
N SER A 145 13.71 6.27 6.94
CA SER A 145 14.28 6.11 8.28
C SER A 145 13.44 6.84 9.31
N VAL A 146 13.21 6.21 10.45
CA VAL A 146 12.49 6.80 11.59
C VAL A 146 13.34 6.72 12.85
N PRO A 147 13.03 7.53 13.89
CA PRO A 147 13.64 7.37 15.21
C PRO A 147 13.46 5.95 15.75
N ARG A 148 14.44 5.48 16.53
CA ARG A 148 14.45 4.10 17.05
C ARG A 148 13.21 3.73 17.85
N ASP A 149 12.65 4.66 18.62
CA ASP A 149 11.45 4.49 19.43
C ASP A 149 10.15 4.36 18.62
N ALA A 150 10.16 4.76 17.34
CA ALA A 150 9.00 4.68 16.46
C ALA A 150 8.90 3.36 15.67
N VAL A 151 9.97 2.56 15.59
CA VAL A 151 10.05 1.37 14.71
C VAL A 151 8.97 0.32 14.97
N SER A 152 8.53 0.16 16.22
CA SER A 152 7.53 -0.83 16.62
C SER A 152 6.13 -0.61 15.99
N SER A 153 5.91 0.55 15.37
CA SER A 153 4.65 0.84 14.66
C SER A 153 4.63 0.32 13.23
N TYR A 154 5.78 -0.08 12.67
CA TYR A 154 5.98 -0.35 11.25
C TYR A 154 6.68 -1.68 10.99
N GLY A 155 6.60 -2.17 9.76
CA GLY A 155 7.49 -3.20 9.26
C GLY A 155 8.91 -2.64 9.13
N VAL A 156 9.90 -3.34 9.66
CA VAL A 156 11.32 -2.96 9.61
C VAL A 156 12.02 -3.73 8.50
N VAL A 157 12.78 -3.01 7.68
CA VAL A 157 13.49 -3.56 6.52
C VAL A 157 15.00 -3.51 6.78
N VAL A 158 15.69 -4.61 6.55
CA VAL A 158 17.15 -4.70 6.61
C VAL A 158 17.68 -4.97 5.21
N THR A 159 18.59 -4.12 4.75
CA THR A 159 19.23 -4.26 3.42
C THR A 159 20.74 -4.42 3.53
N ASP A 160 21.33 -5.01 2.51
CA ASP A 160 22.81 -4.92 2.31
C ASP A 160 23.19 -3.58 1.65
N GLU A 161 24.49 -3.38 1.42
CA GLU A 161 25.06 -2.16 0.80
C GLU A 161 24.56 -1.89 -0.61
N LYS A 162 24.05 -2.92 -1.31
CA LYS A 162 23.44 -2.80 -2.65
C LYS A 162 21.93 -2.52 -2.59
N GLY A 163 21.36 -2.43 -1.38
CA GLY A 163 19.94 -2.25 -1.15
C GLY A 163 19.12 -3.54 -1.26
N ARG A 164 19.74 -4.73 -1.38
CA ARG A 164 18.99 -6.00 -1.39
C ARG A 164 18.46 -6.30 0.00
N VAL A 165 17.17 -6.62 0.10
CA VAL A 165 16.53 -6.95 1.38
C VAL A 165 17.07 -8.28 1.90
N LYS A 166 17.53 -8.28 3.15
CA LYS A 166 18.10 -9.42 3.88
C LYS A 166 17.18 -9.91 4.99
N ALA A 167 16.36 -9.03 5.54
CA ALA A 167 15.36 -9.38 6.53
C ALA A 167 14.19 -8.40 6.48
N PHE A 168 13.03 -8.91 6.85
CA PHE A 168 11.82 -8.12 7.09
C PHE A 168 11.24 -8.54 8.43
N GLN A 169 10.94 -7.56 9.30
CA GLN A 169 10.35 -7.78 10.61
C GLN A 169 9.04 -7.01 10.71
N GLU A 170 7.93 -7.70 10.90
CA GLU A 170 6.63 -7.05 11.06
C GLU A 170 6.46 -6.56 12.51
N LYS A 171 6.49 -5.24 12.69
CA LYS A 171 6.30 -4.53 13.97
C LYS A 171 7.09 -5.12 15.14
N PRO A 172 8.43 -5.23 15.02
CA PRO A 172 9.25 -5.75 16.11
C PRO A 172 9.19 -4.84 17.33
N SER A 173 9.55 -5.35 18.49
CA SER A 173 9.83 -4.48 19.64
C SER A 173 11.04 -3.57 19.35
N VAL A 174 11.15 -2.46 20.07
CA VAL A 174 12.26 -1.51 19.87
C VAL A 174 13.62 -2.19 20.06
N ASP A 175 13.71 -3.11 21.02
CA ASP A 175 14.95 -3.84 21.34
C ASP A 175 15.31 -4.87 20.27
N GLU A 176 14.31 -5.52 19.65
CA GLU A 176 14.51 -6.55 18.63
C GLU A 176 14.65 -6.00 17.20
N ALA A 177 14.32 -4.73 16.97
CA ALA A 177 14.40 -4.16 15.64
C ALA A 177 15.84 -4.10 15.13
N LEU A 178 16.08 -4.72 13.96
CA LEU A 178 17.40 -4.85 13.34
C LEU A 178 17.82 -3.60 12.55
N SER A 179 16.88 -2.68 12.27
CA SER A 179 17.12 -1.47 11.49
C SER A 179 16.18 -0.35 11.97
N THR A 180 16.44 0.89 11.53
CA THR A 180 15.51 2.02 11.61
C THR A 180 14.84 2.34 10.28
N SER A 181 15.18 1.59 9.23
CA SER A 181 14.51 1.70 7.92
C SER A 181 13.18 0.95 7.96
N ILE A 182 12.10 1.68 7.67
CA ILE A 182 10.75 1.14 7.73
C ILE A 182 10.11 1.00 6.36
N ASN A 183 9.17 0.08 6.28
CA ASN A 183 8.24 -0.08 5.18
C ASN A 183 7.20 1.06 5.19
N THR A 184 7.13 1.83 4.10
CA THR A 184 6.21 2.96 3.97
C THR A 184 4.86 2.60 3.34
N GLY A 185 4.65 1.34 2.96
CA GLY A 185 3.44 0.93 2.24
C GLY A 185 3.44 1.33 0.76
N ILE A 186 4.60 1.55 0.19
CA ILE A 186 4.80 1.87 -1.23
C ILE A 186 5.65 0.78 -1.84
N TYR A 187 5.12 0.11 -2.85
CA TYR A 187 5.77 -1.05 -3.47
C TYR A 187 5.76 -0.94 -4.99
N ILE A 188 6.77 -1.53 -5.62
CA ILE A 188 6.85 -1.71 -7.06
C ILE A 188 7.11 -3.19 -7.32
N PHE A 189 6.33 -3.78 -8.20
CA PHE A 189 6.40 -5.20 -8.52
C PHE A 189 6.43 -5.45 -10.01
N GLU A 190 7.10 -6.54 -10.38
CA GLU A 190 6.92 -7.19 -11.68
C GLU A 190 5.79 -8.23 -11.61
N PRO A 191 5.09 -8.52 -12.74
CA PRO A 191 3.97 -9.46 -12.76
C PRO A 191 4.32 -10.88 -12.26
N GLU A 192 5.57 -11.28 -12.38
CA GLU A 192 6.08 -12.56 -11.90
C GLU A 192 5.91 -12.76 -10.39
N ILE A 193 5.70 -11.68 -9.64
CA ILE A 193 5.43 -11.72 -8.20
C ILE A 193 4.25 -12.64 -7.85
N PHE A 194 3.26 -12.73 -8.75
CA PHE A 194 2.05 -13.54 -8.53
C PHE A 194 2.31 -15.05 -8.51
N GLN A 195 3.45 -15.53 -8.99
CA GLN A 195 3.87 -16.91 -8.87
C GLN A 195 4.23 -17.31 -7.42
N HIS A 196 4.47 -16.32 -6.58
CA HIS A 196 4.85 -16.50 -5.18
C HIS A 196 3.68 -16.33 -4.20
N ILE A 197 2.50 -15.93 -4.70
CA ILE A 197 1.29 -15.69 -3.91
C ILE A 197 0.29 -16.81 -4.18
N PRO A 198 -0.15 -17.57 -3.17
CA PRO A 198 -1.16 -18.62 -3.35
C PRO A 198 -2.54 -18.01 -3.64
N SER A 199 -3.34 -18.76 -4.42
CA SER A 199 -4.71 -18.34 -4.77
C SER A 199 -5.71 -18.69 -3.67
N GLY A 200 -6.72 -17.84 -3.47
CA GLY A 200 -7.92 -18.15 -2.70
C GLY A 200 -7.73 -18.19 -1.18
N CYS A 201 -6.61 -17.72 -0.64
CA CYS A 201 -6.35 -17.66 0.80
C CYS A 201 -5.94 -16.26 1.25
N GLU A 202 -5.99 -16.04 2.56
CA GLU A 202 -5.43 -14.85 3.19
C GLU A 202 -3.90 -14.91 3.11
N PHE A 203 -3.28 -13.86 2.56
CA PHE A 203 -1.85 -13.77 2.39
C PHE A 203 -1.42 -12.30 2.45
N ASP A 204 -0.49 -11.97 3.32
CA ASP A 204 -0.06 -10.60 3.56
C ASP A 204 1.31 -10.31 2.94
N LEU A 205 1.53 -9.07 2.49
CA LEU A 205 2.82 -8.64 1.95
C LEU A 205 3.93 -8.74 3.00
N GLY A 206 3.69 -8.16 4.19
CA GLY A 206 4.69 -8.08 5.25
C GLY A 206 4.86 -9.38 6.02
N GLY A 207 3.73 -10.04 6.36
CA GLY A 207 3.75 -11.27 7.16
C GLY A 207 4.18 -12.51 6.40
N ASP A 208 3.87 -12.59 5.11
CA ASP A 208 4.02 -13.82 4.34
C ASP A 208 4.94 -13.67 3.12
N LEU A 209 4.66 -12.70 2.23
CA LEU A 209 5.36 -12.58 0.96
C LEU A 209 6.82 -12.13 1.12
N PHE A 210 7.06 -11.07 1.87
CA PHE A 210 8.40 -10.51 1.99
C PHE A 210 9.39 -11.46 2.67
N PRO A 211 9.04 -12.14 3.78
CA PRO A 211 9.89 -13.20 4.34
C PRO A 211 10.19 -14.32 3.34
N LYS A 212 9.18 -14.76 2.57
CA LYS A 212 9.36 -15.78 1.53
C LYS A 212 10.32 -15.32 0.42
N LEU A 213 10.22 -14.07 -0.05
CA LEU A 213 11.14 -13.53 -1.06
C LEU A 213 12.58 -13.46 -0.55
N VAL A 214 12.77 -13.11 0.72
CA VAL A 214 14.10 -13.12 1.38
C VAL A 214 14.67 -14.52 1.44
N GLU A 215 13.89 -15.50 1.93
CA GLU A 215 14.30 -16.91 2.04
C GLU A 215 14.72 -17.51 0.69
N MET A 216 13.95 -17.22 -0.36
CA MET A 216 14.25 -17.67 -1.72
C MET A 216 15.45 -16.96 -2.35
N GLY A 217 15.95 -15.89 -1.74
CA GLY A 217 16.97 -15.05 -2.34
C GLY A 217 16.50 -14.35 -3.62
N ALA A 218 15.22 -13.99 -3.70
CA ALA A 218 14.65 -13.29 -4.85
C ALA A 218 15.30 -11.90 -5.09
N PRO A 219 15.20 -11.30 -6.30
CA PRO A 219 15.61 -9.92 -6.55
C PRO A 219 14.66 -8.92 -5.85
N PHE A 220 14.77 -8.83 -4.55
CA PHE A 220 13.94 -8.01 -3.68
C PHE A 220 14.80 -6.90 -3.06
N TYR A 221 14.43 -5.64 -3.30
CA TYR A 221 15.22 -4.47 -2.94
C TYR A 221 14.44 -3.47 -2.10
N GLY A 222 15.16 -2.79 -1.22
CA GLY A 222 14.70 -1.57 -0.55
C GLY A 222 15.37 -0.36 -1.21
N ILE A 223 14.60 0.71 -1.45
CA ILE A 223 15.11 1.99 -1.92
C ILE A 223 14.74 3.09 -0.93
N THR A 224 15.69 3.96 -0.64
CA THR A 224 15.44 5.16 0.17
C THR A 224 15.44 6.36 -0.74
N MET A 225 14.38 7.19 -0.64
CA MET A 225 14.21 8.41 -1.40
C MET A 225 13.87 9.55 -0.44
N ASP A 226 14.09 10.77 -0.86
CA ASP A 226 13.65 11.97 -0.13
C ASP A 226 12.24 12.33 -0.56
N PHE A 227 11.28 12.28 0.36
CA PHE A 227 9.86 12.58 0.13
C PHE A 227 9.13 12.75 1.47
N GLU A 228 8.02 13.47 1.44
CA GLU A 228 7.14 13.54 2.60
C GLU A 228 6.22 12.32 2.66
N TRP A 229 6.07 11.78 3.86
CA TRP A 229 5.23 10.61 4.10
C TRP A 229 4.61 10.69 5.50
N VAL A 230 3.28 10.63 5.54
CA VAL A 230 2.52 10.61 6.80
C VAL A 230 1.48 9.50 6.75
N ASP A 231 1.72 8.41 7.50
CA ASP A 231 0.73 7.35 7.71
C ASP A 231 -0.33 7.83 8.72
N ILE A 232 -1.60 7.76 8.34
CA ILE A 232 -2.71 8.08 9.25
C ILE A 232 -3.03 6.86 10.12
N GLY A 233 -2.04 6.41 10.89
CA GLY A 233 -2.13 5.23 11.74
C GLY A 233 -2.87 5.47 13.05
N LYS A 234 -2.82 6.68 13.59
CA LYS A 234 -3.37 7.09 14.88
C LYS A 234 -3.91 8.53 14.80
N VAL A 235 -4.70 8.95 15.78
CA VAL A 235 -5.25 10.31 15.82
C VAL A 235 -4.17 11.42 15.83
N PRO A 236 -3.03 11.30 16.54
CA PRO A 236 -1.95 12.27 16.43
C PRO A 236 -1.38 12.43 15.03
N ASP A 237 -1.24 11.33 14.28
CA ASP A 237 -0.73 11.34 12.90
C ASP A 237 -1.66 12.10 11.97
N TYR A 238 -2.98 12.00 12.19
CA TYR A 238 -3.98 12.78 11.48
C TYR A 238 -3.74 14.29 11.61
N TRP A 239 -3.45 14.78 12.83
CA TRP A 239 -3.15 16.20 13.03
C TRP A 239 -1.85 16.63 12.35
N GLN A 240 -0.85 15.75 12.31
CA GLN A 240 0.39 16.00 11.56
C GLN A 240 0.10 16.13 10.06
N ALA A 241 -0.72 15.22 9.51
CA ALA A 241 -1.14 15.27 8.12
C ALA A 241 -1.86 16.58 7.76
N VAL A 242 -2.82 17.01 8.61
CA VAL A 242 -3.53 18.28 8.42
C VAL A 242 -2.57 19.48 8.43
N ARG A 243 -1.63 19.51 9.37
CA ARG A 243 -0.61 20.58 9.44
C ARG A 243 0.30 20.59 8.22
N GLY A 244 0.74 19.42 7.74
CA GLY A 244 1.58 19.30 6.55
C GLY A 244 0.90 19.91 5.32
N VAL A 245 -0.36 19.56 5.08
CA VAL A 245 -1.14 20.10 3.94
C VAL A 245 -1.42 21.60 4.07
N LEU A 246 -1.51 22.15 5.29
CA LEU A 246 -1.71 23.60 5.51
C LEU A 246 -0.43 24.42 5.33
N SER A 247 0.73 23.80 5.51
CA SER A 247 2.04 24.50 5.43
C SER A 247 2.64 24.51 4.02
N GLY A 248 2.03 23.81 3.06
CA GLY A 248 2.43 23.78 1.62
C GLY A 248 3.52 22.83 1.36
#